data_895bb4ed77f355f2fdf6535ad6d89510
#
_entry.id   895bb4ed77f355f2fdf6535ad6d89510
#
_cell.length_a   1.000
_cell.length_b   1.000
_cell.length_c   1.000
_cell.angle_alpha   90.00
_cell.angle_beta   90.00
_cell.angle_gamma   90.00
#
_symmetry.space_group_name_H-M   'P 1'
#
loop_
_entity.id
_entity.type
_entity.pdbx_description
1 polymer ?
#
loop_
_entity_poly.entity_id
_entity_poly.type
_entity_poly.pdbx_seq_one_letter_code
_entity_poly.pdbx_strand_id
1 'polypeptide(L)'
;MVQMVGEDKATYIRTKSLDLYEYAHEYALSKGLCLIDTKFEFGYDNHGDIILIDEIFTPDCSRYCLEEDINNQNIDFFDKQFFRNYLKEIKWDETQINIPKEIKSIITSRYEKVYQMLNDE
;
A
#
# COMPACT_ATOMS: atom_id res chain seq x y z
N MET A 1 -6.27 -1.76 19.63
CA MET A 1 -5.01 -2.51 19.70
C MET A 1 -4.55 -2.82 21.12
N VAL A 2 -4.47 -1.83 22.01
CA VAL A 2 -4.06 -2.04 23.42
C VAL A 2 -4.91 -3.08 24.12
N GLN A 3 -6.22 -3.08 23.91
CA GLN A 3 -7.14 -4.04 24.50
C GLN A 3 -6.88 -5.48 24.03
N MET A 4 -6.34 -5.65 22.83
CA MET A 4 -6.08 -6.98 22.24
C MET A 4 -4.75 -7.56 22.67
N VAL A 5 -3.70 -6.75 22.77
CA VAL A 5 -2.33 -7.24 22.95
C VAL A 5 -1.61 -6.69 24.18
N GLY A 6 -2.23 -5.75 24.90
CA GLY A 6 -1.59 -5.08 26.03
C GLY A 6 -0.79 -3.86 25.63
N GLU A 7 -0.46 -3.02 26.58
CA GLU A 7 0.18 -1.73 26.34
C GLU A 7 1.60 -1.84 25.78
N ASP A 8 2.41 -2.74 26.35
CA ASP A 8 3.82 -2.91 25.93
C ASP A 8 3.92 -3.38 24.48
N LYS A 9 3.09 -4.37 24.11
CA LYS A 9 3.08 -4.90 22.75
C LYS A 9 2.51 -3.88 21.77
N ALA A 10 1.47 -3.15 22.17
CA ALA A 10 0.89 -2.09 21.34
C ALA A 10 1.92 -1.01 21.07
N THR A 11 2.69 -0.58 22.07
CA THR A 11 3.77 0.39 21.92
C THR A 11 4.86 -0.11 20.97
N TYR A 12 5.24 -1.38 21.10
CA TYR A 12 6.23 -1.99 20.21
C TYR A 12 5.75 -1.98 18.76
N ILE A 13 4.53 -2.43 18.52
CA ILE A 13 3.95 -2.47 17.17
C ILE A 13 3.86 -1.06 16.58
N ARG A 14 3.41 -0.10 17.37
CA ARG A 14 3.32 1.30 16.94
C ARG A 14 4.68 1.86 16.55
N THR A 15 5.68 1.67 17.39
CA THR A 15 7.03 2.18 17.16
C THR A 15 7.63 1.55 15.91
N LYS A 16 7.51 0.23 15.75
CA LYS A 16 8.01 -0.47 14.57
C LYS A 16 7.29 -0.03 13.30
N SER A 17 5.97 0.14 13.37
CA SER A 17 5.20 0.60 12.21
C SER A 17 5.64 1.99 11.75
N LEU A 18 5.85 2.90 12.69
CA LEU A 18 6.31 4.27 12.36
C LEU A 18 7.73 4.26 11.79
N ASP A 19 8.63 3.47 12.36
CA ASP A 19 10.01 3.36 11.86
C ASP A 19 10.05 2.78 10.45
N LEU A 20 9.28 1.73 10.20
CA LEU A 20 9.20 1.11 8.87
C LEU A 20 8.60 2.08 7.85
N TYR A 21 7.53 2.75 8.23
CA TYR A 21 6.88 3.73 7.34
C TYR A 21 7.85 4.86 6.98
N GLU A 22 8.51 5.43 7.96
CA GLU A 22 9.45 6.54 7.74
C GLU A 22 10.58 6.13 6.80
N TYR A 23 11.16 4.95 7.02
CA TYR A 23 12.21 4.43 6.16
C TYR A 23 11.72 4.26 4.73
N ALA A 24 10.56 3.61 4.55
CA ALA A 24 10.00 3.35 3.23
C ALA A 24 9.57 4.63 2.53
N HIS A 25 9.03 5.60 3.27
CA HIS A 25 8.62 6.89 2.74
C HIS A 25 9.84 7.65 2.17
N GLU A 26 10.92 7.71 2.93
CA GLU A 26 12.15 8.36 2.48
C GLU A 26 12.74 7.66 1.25
N TYR A 27 12.77 6.33 1.27
CA TYR A 27 13.26 5.55 0.14
C TYR A 27 12.42 5.81 -1.11
N ALA A 28 11.10 5.77 -0.98
CA ALA A 28 10.19 5.99 -2.11
C ALA A 28 10.35 7.40 -2.68
N LEU A 29 10.51 8.41 -1.83
CA LEU A 29 10.75 9.79 -2.28
C LEU A 29 12.04 9.89 -3.10
N SER A 30 13.08 9.16 -2.72
CA SER A 30 14.32 9.13 -3.48
C SER A 30 14.14 8.56 -4.90
N LYS A 31 13.05 7.84 -5.13
CA LYS A 31 12.68 7.26 -6.42
C LYS A 31 11.55 8.02 -7.13
N GLY A 32 11.14 9.17 -6.60
CA GLY A 32 10.09 9.98 -7.20
C GLY A 32 8.66 9.55 -6.86
N LEU A 33 8.52 8.66 -5.87
CA LEU A 33 7.22 8.19 -5.39
C LEU A 33 6.94 8.72 -3.99
N CYS A 34 5.67 8.96 -3.71
CA CYS A 34 5.23 9.27 -2.36
C CYS A 34 4.41 8.11 -1.83
N LEU A 35 4.84 7.55 -0.70
CA LEU A 35 4.08 6.54 0.03
C LEU A 35 3.10 7.27 0.95
N ILE A 36 1.82 7.24 0.58
CA ILE A 36 0.78 7.98 1.31
C ILE A 36 0.43 7.25 2.59
N ASP A 37 0.08 5.98 2.49
CA ASP A 37 -0.23 5.14 3.63
C ASP A 37 0.03 3.67 3.31
N THR A 38 0.03 2.86 4.35
CA THR A 38 0.26 1.43 4.21
C THR A 38 -0.40 0.69 5.38
N LYS A 39 -0.53 -0.61 5.21
CA LYS A 39 -1.01 -1.52 6.24
C LYS A 39 0.10 -2.49 6.61
N PHE A 40 0.26 -2.75 7.90
CA PHE A 40 1.14 -3.79 8.40
C PHE A 40 0.35 -4.83 9.17
N GLU A 41 0.81 -6.07 9.12
CA GLU A 41 0.26 -7.14 9.93
C GLU A 41 1.38 -7.75 10.76
N PHE A 42 1.09 -8.00 12.02
CA PHE A 42 2.04 -8.60 12.97
C PHE A 42 1.44 -9.87 13.54
N GLY A 43 2.31 -10.80 13.86
CA GLY A 43 1.92 -12.06 14.47
C GLY A 43 2.97 -12.48 15.49
N TYR A 44 2.81 -13.69 16.00
CA TYR A 44 3.77 -14.28 16.94
C TYR A 44 4.47 -15.45 16.28
N ASP A 45 5.77 -15.57 16.50
CA ASP A 45 6.50 -16.75 16.08
C ASP A 45 6.34 -17.89 17.13
N ASN A 46 7.03 -19.01 16.92
CA ASN A 46 6.96 -20.16 17.81
C ASN A 46 7.54 -19.89 19.22
N HIS A 47 8.28 -18.80 19.36
CA HIS A 47 8.89 -18.39 20.63
C HIS A 47 8.07 -17.31 21.35
N GLY A 48 6.94 -16.89 20.76
CA GLY A 48 6.11 -15.83 21.32
C GLY A 48 6.59 -14.42 21.02
N ASP A 49 7.58 -14.27 20.14
CA ASP A 49 8.08 -12.98 19.73
C ASP A 49 7.20 -12.37 18.63
N ILE A 50 7.05 -11.05 18.67
CA ILE A 50 6.26 -10.32 17.65
C ILE A 50 7.10 -10.22 16.39
N ILE A 51 6.51 -10.65 15.27
CA ILE A 51 7.14 -10.58 13.96
C ILE A 51 6.20 -9.90 12.97
N LEU A 52 6.78 -9.26 11.97
CA LEU A 52 6.05 -8.69 10.85
C LEU A 52 5.69 -9.81 9.88
N ILE A 53 4.42 -9.90 9.53
CA ILE A 53 3.92 -10.94 8.63
C ILE A 53 3.20 -10.32 7.44
N ASP A 54 2.91 -11.16 6.44
CA ASP A 54 2.22 -10.77 5.23
C ASP A 54 3.04 -9.80 4.38
N GLU A 55 2.44 -9.24 3.36
CA GLU A 55 3.13 -8.33 2.44
C GLU A 55 3.37 -6.96 3.06
N ILE A 56 4.43 -6.30 2.60
CA ILE A 56 4.71 -4.93 3.01
C ILE A 56 5.00 -4.07 1.78
N PHE A 57 4.51 -2.85 1.82
CA PHE A 57 4.80 -1.78 0.84
C PHE A 57 4.45 -2.10 -0.60
N THR A 58 3.63 -3.12 -0.84
CA THR A 58 3.11 -3.39 -2.18
C THR A 58 1.97 -2.43 -2.52
N PRO A 59 1.68 -2.21 -3.81
CA PRO A 59 0.50 -1.40 -4.16
C PRO A 59 -0.83 -2.02 -3.73
N ASP A 60 -0.84 -3.27 -3.31
CA ASP A 60 -2.02 -3.95 -2.79
C ASP A 60 -2.35 -3.52 -1.36
N CYS A 61 -1.32 -3.34 -0.52
CA CYS A 61 -1.50 -2.94 0.88
C CYS A 61 -1.09 -1.48 1.15
N SER A 62 -0.65 -0.75 0.14
CA SER A 62 -0.14 0.62 0.28
C SER A 62 -0.65 1.50 -0.84
N ARG A 63 -0.79 2.80 -0.55
CA ARG A 63 -1.12 3.79 -1.59
C ARG A 63 0.12 4.61 -1.93
N TYR A 64 0.45 4.62 -3.22
CA TYR A 64 1.53 5.41 -3.78
C TYR A 64 0.99 6.40 -4.79
N CYS A 65 1.68 7.52 -4.94
CA CYS A 65 1.46 8.43 -6.04
C CYS A 65 2.80 9.03 -6.45
N LEU A 66 2.82 9.71 -7.59
CA LEU A 66 4.02 10.43 -7.99
C LEU A 66 4.21 11.65 -7.07
N GLU A 67 5.46 11.92 -6.69
CA GLU A 67 5.80 13.06 -5.86
C GLU A 67 5.31 14.38 -6.50
N GLU A 68 5.46 14.51 -7.82
CA GLU A 68 5.02 15.68 -8.56
C GLU A 68 3.50 15.90 -8.49
N ASP A 69 2.72 14.83 -8.40
CA ASP A 69 1.25 14.92 -8.39
C ASP A 69 0.72 15.50 -7.07
N ILE A 70 1.44 15.32 -5.98
CA ILE A 70 1.07 15.89 -4.68
C ILE A 70 1.09 17.41 -4.75
N ASN A 71 2.14 17.98 -5.34
CA ASN A 71 2.30 19.41 -5.46
C ASN A 71 1.25 20.05 -6.39
N ASN A 72 0.76 19.27 -7.36
CA ASN A 72 -0.22 19.73 -8.34
C ASN A 72 -1.67 19.43 -7.92
N GLN A 73 -1.88 18.83 -6.75
CA GLN A 73 -3.18 18.42 -6.23
C GLN A 73 -3.93 17.45 -7.16
N ASN A 74 -3.20 16.79 -8.04
CA ASN A 74 -3.76 15.82 -8.99
C ASN A 74 -3.26 14.44 -8.63
N ILE A 75 -3.74 13.92 -7.49
CA ILE A 75 -3.25 12.66 -6.94
C ILE A 75 -3.90 11.47 -7.67
N ASP A 76 -3.05 10.65 -8.29
CA ASP A 76 -3.46 9.43 -8.96
C ASP A 76 -2.74 8.24 -8.29
N PHE A 77 -3.50 7.43 -7.57
CA PHE A 77 -2.94 6.33 -6.78
C PHE A 77 -2.66 5.10 -7.65
N PHE A 78 -1.52 4.44 -7.36
CA PHE A 78 -1.10 3.20 -8.03
C PHE A 78 -1.56 1.96 -7.26
N ASP A 79 -2.78 1.97 -6.71
CA ASP A 79 -3.32 0.88 -5.91
C ASP A 79 -4.69 0.41 -6.43
N LYS A 80 -5.44 -0.24 -5.57
CA LYS A 80 -6.79 -0.73 -5.88
C LYS A 80 -7.81 0.38 -6.11
N GLN A 81 -7.49 1.64 -5.80
CA GLN A 81 -8.48 2.72 -5.85
C GLN A 81 -9.00 2.95 -7.27
N PHE A 82 -8.13 2.81 -8.28
CA PHE A 82 -8.55 2.90 -9.67
C PHE A 82 -9.63 1.86 -10.00
N PHE A 83 -9.40 0.61 -9.57
CA PHE A 83 -10.36 -0.48 -9.81
C PHE A 83 -11.66 -0.26 -9.03
N ARG A 84 -11.56 0.20 -7.79
CA ARG A 84 -12.74 0.53 -6.99
C ARG A 84 -13.58 1.62 -7.64
N ASN A 85 -12.94 2.66 -8.19
CA ASN A 85 -13.62 3.72 -8.90
C ASN A 85 -14.32 3.20 -10.15
N TYR A 86 -13.67 2.29 -10.88
CA TYR A 86 -14.28 1.63 -12.04
C TYR A 86 -15.53 0.86 -11.66
N LEU A 87 -15.46 0.08 -10.57
CA LEU A 87 -16.63 -0.68 -10.09
C LEU A 87 -17.80 0.22 -9.71
N LYS A 88 -17.54 1.36 -9.11
CA LYS A 88 -18.56 2.35 -8.79
C LYS A 88 -19.19 2.94 -10.04
N GLU A 89 -18.37 3.26 -11.04
CA GLU A 89 -18.83 3.85 -12.30
C GLU A 89 -19.80 2.94 -13.05
N ILE A 90 -19.52 1.63 -13.08
CA ILE A 90 -20.39 0.65 -13.73
C ILE A 90 -21.52 0.15 -12.82
N LYS A 91 -21.58 0.64 -11.58
CA LYS A 91 -22.59 0.25 -10.57
C LYS A 91 -22.60 -1.26 -10.33
N TRP A 92 -21.41 -1.82 -10.09
CA TRP A 92 -21.25 -3.25 -9.84
C TRP A 92 -22.08 -3.70 -8.63
N ASP A 93 -22.82 -4.80 -8.81
CA ASP A 93 -23.76 -5.33 -7.81
C ASP A 93 -23.23 -6.61 -7.12
N GLU A 94 -21.93 -6.79 -7.10
CA GLU A 94 -21.24 -7.95 -6.51
C GLU A 94 -21.47 -9.27 -7.24
N THR A 95 -22.02 -9.22 -8.46
CA THR A 95 -22.08 -10.40 -9.32
C THR A 95 -20.78 -10.57 -10.10
N GLN A 96 -20.63 -11.72 -10.75
CA GLN A 96 -19.46 -11.98 -11.58
C GLN A 96 -19.37 -10.95 -12.70
N ILE A 97 -18.17 -10.41 -12.92
CA ILE A 97 -17.92 -9.37 -13.91
C ILE A 97 -16.76 -9.75 -14.83
N ASN A 98 -16.89 -9.41 -16.09
CA ASN A 98 -15.78 -9.47 -17.04
C ASN A 98 -15.08 -8.10 -17.08
N ILE A 99 -13.82 -8.06 -16.66
CA ILE A 99 -13.06 -6.83 -16.63
C ILE A 99 -12.54 -6.53 -18.04
N PRO A 100 -12.83 -5.33 -18.60
CA PRO A 100 -12.29 -4.99 -19.92
C PRO A 100 -10.78 -5.06 -19.97
N LYS A 101 -10.24 -5.43 -21.12
CA LYS A 101 -8.81 -5.59 -21.32
C LYS A 101 -8.04 -4.30 -21.04
N GLU A 102 -8.62 -3.16 -21.43
CA GLU A 102 -8.03 -1.85 -21.19
C GLU A 102 -7.86 -1.56 -19.69
N ILE A 103 -8.86 -1.92 -18.88
CA ILE A 103 -8.82 -1.71 -17.43
C ILE A 103 -7.73 -2.60 -16.80
N LYS A 104 -7.67 -3.87 -17.20
CA LYS A 104 -6.62 -4.79 -16.72
C LYS A 104 -5.24 -4.27 -17.07
N SER A 105 -5.08 -3.76 -18.29
CA SER A 105 -3.80 -3.21 -18.77
C SER A 105 -3.36 -2.00 -17.95
N ILE A 106 -4.28 -1.09 -17.63
CA ILE A 106 -3.98 0.08 -16.81
C ILE A 106 -3.54 -0.33 -15.41
N ILE A 107 -4.26 -1.26 -14.78
CA ILE A 107 -3.93 -1.73 -13.43
C ILE A 107 -2.55 -2.37 -13.41
N THR A 108 -2.29 -3.27 -14.36
CA THR A 108 -0.99 -3.94 -14.50
C THR A 108 0.13 -2.93 -14.71
N SER A 109 -0.09 -1.94 -15.57
CA SER A 109 0.89 -0.90 -15.87
C SER A 109 1.24 -0.08 -14.61
N ARG A 110 0.25 0.23 -13.78
CA ARG A 110 0.48 0.99 -12.55
C ARG A 110 1.31 0.18 -11.54
N TYR A 111 1.02 -1.10 -11.38
CA TYR A 111 1.79 -1.97 -10.48
C TYR A 111 3.23 -2.12 -10.98
N GLU A 112 3.41 -2.33 -12.28
CA GLU A 112 4.73 -2.43 -12.88
C GLU A 112 5.52 -1.15 -12.71
N LYS A 113 4.87 0.01 -12.84
CA LYS A 113 5.53 1.30 -12.68
C LYS A 113 6.08 1.48 -11.27
N VAL A 114 5.30 1.15 -10.25
CA VAL A 114 5.76 1.21 -8.85
C VAL A 114 6.94 0.26 -8.66
N TYR A 115 6.83 -0.97 -9.15
CA TYR A 115 7.90 -1.94 -9.06
C TYR A 115 9.20 -1.42 -9.69
N GLN A 116 9.10 -0.89 -10.90
CA GLN A 116 10.27 -0.38 -11.62
C GLN A 116 10.90 0.81 -10.90
N MET A 117 10.08 1.75 -10.42
CA MET A 117 10.60 2.93 -9.73
C MET A 117 11.28 2.59 -8.42
N LEU A 118 10.73 1.65 -7.65
CA LEU A 118 11.33 1.24 -6.37
C LEU A 118 12.62 0.43 -6.56
N ASN A 119 12.76 -0.25 -7.68
CA ASN A 119 13.92 -1.10 -7.96
C ASN A 119 14.93 -0.46 -8.91
N ASP A 120 14.67 0.74 -9.39
CA ASP A 120 15.59 1.47 -10.27
C ASP A 120 16.75 2.03 -9.45
N GLU A 121 17.97 1.81 -9.92
CA GLU A 121 19.19 2.26 -9.24
C GLU A 121 19.58 3.70 -9.62
#